data_6cf706a57a1c46dd137807f309d3a6c4
#
_entry.id   6cf706a57a1c46dd137807f309d3a6c4
#
_cell.length_a   1.000
_cell.length_b   1.000
_cell.length_c   1.000
_cell.angle_alpha   90.00
_cell.angle_beta   90.00
_cell.angle_gamma   90.00
#
_symmetry.space_group_name_H-M   'P 1'
#
loop_
_entity.id
_entity.type
_entity.pdbx_description
1 polymer ?
#
loop_
_entity_poly.entity_id
_entity_poly.type
_entity_poly.pdbx_seq_one_letter_code
_entity_poly.pdbx_strand_id
1 'polypeptide(L)'
;MAVLTITPLTIDNVELFARTAANILPEAWSVETYKKQVQNPDDISFLALCDGEAAGFISVWCVCGEAEINNIGVLEKFRRIGIAGKLFERAFAAAKAEKWYLEVRESNNAAISFYEKLGFDRVGMRKNFYCDPTENAVLMALDLENYCLMEKKQ
;
A
#
# COMPACT_ATOMS: atom_id res chain seq x y z
N MET A 1 -23.02 -0.39 -12.37
CA MET A 1 -21.59 -0.14 -12.08
C MET A 1 -21.30 -0.35 -10.60
N ALA A 2 -20.14 -0.94 -10.32
CA ALA A 2 -19.71 -1.11 -8.93
C ALA A 2 -19.37 0.23 -8.29
N VAL A 3 -19.76 0.39 -7.02
CA VAL A 3 -19.45 1.58 -6.23
C VAL A 3 -18.22 1.30 -5.38
N LEU A 4 -17.13 2.01 -5.66
CA LEU A 4 -15.90 1.91 -4.89
C LEU A 4 -15.89 2.99 -3.81
N THR A 5 -15.71 2.57 -2.57
CA THR A 5 -15.55 3.47 -1.42
C THR A 5 -14.20 3.21 -0.78
N ILE A 6 -13.47 4.26 -0.48
CA ILE A 6 -12.19 4.17 0.22
C ILE A 6 -12.33 4.90 1.55
N THR A 7 -12.11 4.17 2.64
CA THR A 7 -12.33 4.67 4.00
C THR A 7 -11.07 4.48 4.85
N PRO A 8 -10.76 5.43 5.75
CA PRO A 8 -9.57 5.28 6.59
C PRO A 8 -9.72 4.13 7.59
N LEU A 9 -8.58 3.58 8.00
CA LEU A 9 -8.52 2.59 9.06
C LEU A 9 -9.01 3.21 10.36
N THR A 10 -9.99 2.56 11.00
CA THR A 10 -10.57 3.02 12.27
C THR A 10 -10.77 1.84 13.19
N ILE A 11 -11.07 2.12 14.45
CA ILE A 11 -11.39 1.06 15.43
C ILE A 11 -12.63 0.26 15.01
N ASP A 12 -13.53 0.88 14.27
CA ASP A 12 -14.75 0.20 13.82
C ASP A 12 -14.53 -0.77 12.66
N ASN A 13 -13.52 -0.53 11.81
CA ASN A 13 -13.26 -1.40 10.66
C ASN A 13 -11.95 -2.19 10.76
N VAL A 14 -11.24 -2.11 11.89
CA VAL A 14 -9.91 -2.71 12.02
C VAL A 14 -9.92 -4.25 11.87
N GLU A 15 -10.95 -4.91 12.34
CA GLU A 15 -11.05 -6.36 12.21
C GLU A 15 -11.26 -6.77 10.76
N LEU A 16 -12.13 -6.05 10.05
CA LEU A 16 -12.33 -6.26 8.61
C LEU A 16 -11.06 -5.96 7.82
N PHE A 17 -10.38 -4.87 8.17
CA PHE A 17 -9.11 -4.49 7.57
C PHE A 17 -8.07 -5.62 7.73
N ALA A 18 -7.87 -6.11 8.96
CA ALA A 18 -6.90 -7.16 9.24
C ALA A 18 -7.22 -8.46 8.52
N ARG A 19 -8.49 -8.83 8.48
CA ARG A 19 -8.94 -10.04 7.77
C ARG A 19 -8.70 -9.92 6.27
N THR A 20 -9.00 -8.76 5.71
CA THR A 20 -8.76 -8.48 4.30
C THR A 20 -7.27 -8.60 3.97
N ALA A 21 -6.42 -7.97 4.77
CA ALA A 21 -4.98 -8.04 4.59
C ALA A 21 -4.45 -9.48 4.68
N ALA A 22 -4.93 -10.25 5.66
CA ALA A 22 -4.53 -11.64 5.85
C ALA A 22 -4.91 -12.53 4.67
N ASN A 23 -6.04 -12.23 4.02
CA ASN A 23 -6.48 -12.98 2.83
C ASN A 23 -5.68 -12.62 1.57
N ILE A 24 -4.96 -11.50 1.59
CA ILE A 24 -4.19 -11.02 0.43
C ILE A 24 -2.72 -11.37 0.55
N LEU A 25 -2.12 -11.13 1.72
CA LEU A 25 -0.67 -11.24 1.92
C LEU A 25 -0.33 -12.20 3.06
N PRO A 26 0.60 -13.14 2.82
CA PRO A 26 1.07 -14.03 3.90
C PRO A 26 1.82 -13.28 5.00
N GLU A 27 2.40 -12.11 4.69
CA GLU A 27 3.15 -11.30 5.65
C GLU A 27 2.27 -10.25 6.35
N ALA A 28 0.95 -10.32 6.18
CA ALA A 28 0.04 -9.34 6.78
C ALA A 28 0.16 -9.35 8.32
N TRP A 29 0.04 -8.17 8.91
CA TRP A 29 0.10 -8.03 10.35
C TRP A 29 -1.15 -8.59 11.02
N SER A 30 -1.03 -8.90 12.31
CA SER A 30 -2.16 -9.37 13.11
C SER A 30 -3.17 -8.24 13.36
N VAL A 31 -4.39 -8.62 13.75
CA VAL A 31 -5.40 -7.63 14.14
C VAL A 31 -4.91 -6.75 15.30
N GLU A 32 -4.15 -7.34 16.23
CA GLU A 32 -3.60 -6.58 17.37
C GLU A 32 -2.62 -5.50 16.91
N THR A 33 -1.79 -5.81 15.92
CA THR A 33 -0.87 -4.83 15.34
C THR A 33 -1.63 -3.71 14.66
N TYR A 34 -2.66 -4.03 13.88
CA TYR A 34 -3.49 -3.01 13.22
C TYR A 34 -4.27 -2.15 14.22
N LYS A 35 -4.71 -2.73 15.35
CA LYS A 35 -5.33 -1.94 16.43
C LYS A 35 -4.39 -0.88 16.98
N LYS A 36 -3.09 -1.22 17.09
CA LYS A 36 -2.07 -0.24 17.50
C LYS A 36 -1.91 0.85 16.43
N GLN A 37 -2.01 0.48 15.16
CA GLN A 37 -1.93 1.47 14.06
C GLN A 37 -3.06 2.49 14.12
N VAL A 38 -4.26 2.08 14.51
CA VAL A 38 -5.40 3.00 14.66
C VAL A 38 -5.05 4.16 15.60
N GLN A 39 -4.23 3.90 16.62
CA GLN A 39 -3.83 4.89 17.62
C GLN A 39 -2.54 5.63 17.25
N ASN A 40 -1.86 5.20 16.20
CA ASN A 40 -0.61 5.81 15.77
C ASN A 40 -0.89 7.06 14.93
N PRO A 41 -0.47 8.26 15.38
CA PRO A 41 -0.72 9.49 14.61
C PRO A 41 -0.01 9.53 13.27
N ASP A 42 1.01 8.68 13.06
CA ASP A 42 1.76 8.62 11.80
C ASP A 42 1.13 7.64 10.80
N ASP A 43 0.07 6.93 11.20
CA ASP A 43 -0.61 5.98 10.32
C ASP A 43 -1.51 6.69 9.32
N ILE A 44 -1.39 6.29 8.06
CA ILE A 44 -2.25 6.73 6.96
C ILE A 44 -2.62 5.48 6.18
N SER A 45 -3.66 4.79 6.65
CA SER A 45 -4.07 3.52 6.07
C SER A 45 -5.53 3.58 5.64
N PHE A 46 -5.86 2.89 4.56
CA PHE A 46 -7.20 2.92 3.97
C PHE A 46 -7.66 1.52 3.58
N LEU A 47 -8.96 1.31 3.68
CA LEU A 47 -9.65 0.10 3.25
C LEU A 47 -10.52 0.45 2.04
N ALA A 48 -10.45 -0.37 1.00
CA ALA A 48 -11.30 -0.23 -0.17
C ALA A 48 -12.48 -1.19 -0.06
N LEU A 49 -13.67 -0.66 -0.28
CA LEU A 49 -14.92 -1.43 -0.31
C LEU A 49 -15.53 -1.32 -1.72
N CYS A 50 -15.87 -2.45 -2.30
CA CYS A 50 -16.54 -2.49 -3.60
C CYS A 50 -17.96 -3.01 -3.39
N ASP A 51 -18.96 -2.17 -3.60
CA ASP A 51 -20.34 -2.44 -3.28
C ASP A 51 -20.51 -2.93 -1.83
N GLY A 52 -19.78 -2.33 -0.91
CA GLY A 52 -19.81 -2.67 0.52
C GLY A 52 -18.98 -3.87 0.93
N GLU A 53 -18.37 -4.58 -0.02
CA GLU A 53 -17.51 -5.73 0.26
C GLU A 53 -16.04 -5.32 0.28
N ALA A 54 -15.30 -5.76 1.29
CA ALA A 54 -13.88 -5.43 1.40
C ALA A 54 -13.11 -5.99 0.19
N ALA A 55 -12.39 -5.11 -0.51
CA ALA A 55 -11.73 -5.46 -1.76
C ALA A 55 -10.21 -5.33 -1.70
N GLY A 56 -9.70 -4.45 -0.84
CA GLY A 56 -8.26 -4.22 -0.76
C GLY A 56 -7.92 -3.23 0.34
N PHE A 57 -6.63 -2.98 0.52
CA PHE A 57 -6.15 -2.10 1.58
C PHE A 57 -4.78 -1.50 1.22
N ILE A 58 -4.45 -0.42 1.89
CA ILE A 58 -3.10 0.14 1.89
C ILE A 58 -2.74 0.51 3.34
N SER A 59 -1.53 0.16 3.76
CA SER A 59 -0.99 0.53 5.06
C SER A 59 0.25 1.40 4.85
N VAL A 60 0.21 2.61 5.39
CA VAL A 60 1.25 3.62 5.18
C VAL A 60 1.58 4.30 6.50
N TRP A 61 2.87 4.56 6.72
CA TRP A 61 3.35 5.46 7.78
C TRP A 61 3.91 6.71 7.12
N CYS A 62 3.65 7.87 7.72
CA CYS A 62 4.22 9.12 7.24
C CYS A 62 4.82 9.88 8.42
N VAL A 63 6.15 10.09 8.38
CA VAL A 63 6.89 10.78 9.42
C VAL A 63 7.80 11.81 8.78
N CYS A 64 7.69 13.07 9.21
CA CYS A 64 8.58 14.15 8.77
C CYS A 64 8.68 14.29 7.24
N GLY A 65 7.56 14.18 6.55
CA GLY A 65 7.50 14.34 5.10
C GLY A 65 7.93 13.12 4.29
N GLU A 66 8.22 12.01 4.96
CA GLU A 66 8.58 10.75 4.30
C GLU A 66 7.52 9.71 4.59
N ALA A 67 6.95 9.13 3.54
CA ALA A 67 5.94 8.09 3.64
C ALA A 67 6.55 6.74 3.29
N GLU A 68 6.13 5.70 4.00
CA GLU A 68 6.52 4.33 3.72
C GLU A 68 5.27 3.50 3.50
N ILE A 69 5.20 2.82 2.36
CA ILE A 69 4.15 1.85 2.12
C ILE A 69 4.57 0.55 2.80
N ASN A 70 3.88 0.19 3.87
CA ASN A 70 4.13 -1.06 4.56
C ASN A 70 3.59 -2.24 3.77
N ASN A 71 2.34 -2.10 3.31
CA ASN A 71 1.67 -3.11 2.50
C ASN A 71 0.58 -2.46 1.65
N ILE A 72 0.32 -3.05 0.50
CA ILE A 72 -0.81 -2.71 -0.35
C ILE A 72 -1.26 -4.00 -1.04
N GLY A 73 -2.54 -4.20 -1.17
CA GLY A 73 -3.04 -5.36 -1.87
C GLY A 73 -4.52 -5.29 -2.18
N VAL A 74 -4.93 -6.09 -3.16
CA VAL A 74 -6.31 -6.19 -3.61
C VAL A 74 -6.65 -7.67 -3.75
N LEU A 75 -7.82 -8.06 -3.26
CA LEU A 75 -8.31 -9.44 -3.41
C LEU A 75 -8.40 -9.80 -4.89
N GLU A 76 -8.04 -11.05 -5.21
CA GLU A 76 -7.93 -11.50 -6.60
C GLU A 76 -9.17 -11.17 -7.44
N LYS A 77 -10.36 -11.40 -6.89
CA LYS A 77 -11.61 -11.16 -7.63
C LYS A 77 -11.89 -9.69 -7.94
N PHE A 78 -11.19 -8.78 -7.27
CA PHE A 78 -11.33 -7.33 -7.48
C PHE A 78 -10.16 -6.70 -8.23
N ARG A 79 -9.23 -7.51 -8.72
CA ARG A 79 -8.06 -6.99 -9.45
C ARG A 79 -8.45 -6.52 -10.85
N ARG A 80 -7.54 -5.71 -11.44
CA ARG A 80 -7.65 -5.19 -12.82
C ARG A 80 -8.77 -4.17 -13.04
N ILE A 81 -9.29 -3.58 -11.97
CA ILE A 81 -10.25 -2.47 -12.06
C ILE A 81 -9.72 -1.19 -11.43
N GLY A 82 -8.40 -1.15 -11.13
CA GLY A 82 -7.74 0.07 -10.69
C GLY A 82 -7.81 0.37 -9.19
N ILE A 83 -8.21 -0.59 -8.35
CA ILE A 83 -8.38 -0.34 -6.91
C ILE A 83 -7.06 0.00 -6.24
N ALA A 84 -5.96 -0.69 -6.56
CA ALA A 84 -4.65 -0.40 -5.97
C ALA A 84 -4.21 1.03 -6.25
N GLY A 85 -4.40 1.49 -7.49
CA GLY A 85 -4.10 2.87 -7.88
C GLY A 85 -4.93 3.87 -7.09
N LYS A 86 -6.21 3.60 -6.89
CA LYS A 86 -7.11 4.46 -6.11
C LYS A 86 -6.73 4.51 -4.63
N LEU A 87 -6.32 3.37 -4.07
CA LEU A 87 -5.82 3.31 -2.70
C LEU A 87 -4.56 4.17 -2.56
N PHE A 88 -3.62 4.03 -3.49
CA PHE A 88 -2.41 4.84 -3.48
C PHE A 88 -2.72 6.33 -3.63
N GLU A 89 -3.58 6.72 -4.57
CA GLU A 89 -3.97 8.12 -4.75
C GLU A 89 -4.55 8.72 -3.48
N ARG A 90 -5.39 7.96 -2.76
CA ARG A 90 -5.98 8.42 -1.52
C ARG A 90 -4.93 8.61 -0.42
N ALA A 91 -4.02 7.65 -0.27
CA ALA A 91 -2.93 7.74 0.70
C ALA A 91 -1.98 8.88 0.34
N PHE A 92 -1.68 9.04 -0.94
CA PHE A 92 -0.82 10.11 -1.45
C PHE A 92 -1.37 11.49 -1.08
N ALA A 93 -2.66 11.69 -1.31
CA ALA A 93 -3.32 12.95 -0.99
C ALA A 93 -3.35 13.22 0.52
N ALA A 94 -3.57 12.19 1.33
CA ALA A 94 -3.67 12.32 2.78
C ALA A 94 -2.31 12.55 3.44
N ALA A 95 -1.26 11.90 2.95
CA ALA A 95 0.09 11.96 3.56
C ALA A 95 0.79 13.29 3.33
N LYS A 96 0.61 13.88 2.16
CA LYS A 96 1.32 15.11 1.77
C LYS A 96 2.84 14.97 1.93
N ALA A 97 3.36 13.77 1.66
CA ALA A 97 4.77 13.46 1.81
C ALA A 97 5.56 13.92 0.58
N GLU A 98 6.81 14.31 0.80
CA GLU A 98 7.72 14.70 -0.29
C GLU A 98 8.36 13.49 -0.93
N LYS A 99 8.56 12.43 -0.15
CA LYS A 99 9.20 11.19 -0.61
C LYS A 99 8.43 9.97 -0.11
N TRP A 100 8.42 8.95 -0.93
CA TRP A 100 7.77 7.67 -0.65
C TRP A 100 8.77 6.54 -0.80
N TYR A 101 8.71 5.57 0.09
CA TYR A 101 9.58 4.40 0.09
C TYR A 101 8.77 3.12 0.24
N LEU A 102 9.29 2.04 -0.28
CA LEU A 102 8.72 0.71 -0.06
C LEU A 102 9.79 -0.37 -0.24
N GLU A 103 9.47 -1.55 0.28
CA GLU A 103 10.23 -2.76 0.07
C GLU A 103 9.30 -3.79 -0.56
N VAL A 104 9.78 -4.53 -1.54
CA VAL A 104 8.98 -5.52 -2.25
C VAL A 104 9.84 -6.74 -2.58
N ARG A 105 9.25 -7.94 -2.54
CA ARG A 105 9.98 -9.16 -2.91
C ARG A 105 10.49 -9.04 -4.34
N GLU A 106 11.74 -9.44 -4.54
CA GLU A 106 12.41 -9.38 -5.85
C GLU A 106 11.62 -10.13 -6.93
N SER A 107 10.97 -11.23 -6.56
CA SER A 107 10.19 -12.05 -7.49
C SER A 107 8.81 -11.47 -7.81
N ASN A 108 8.36 -10.47 -7.07
CA ASN A 108 7.01 -9.90 -7.25
C ASN A 108 6.99 -8.90 -8.40
N ASN A 109 7.10 -9.42 -9.62
CA ASN A 109 7.17 -8.60 -10.83
C ASN A 109 5.93 -7.75 -11.05
N ALA A 110 4.76 -8.25 -10.69
CA ALA A 110 3.52 -7.52 -10.85
C ALA A 110 3.49 -6.27 -9.97
N ALA A 111 3.91 -6.40 -8.70
CA ALA A 111 3.98 -5.26 -7.79
C ALA A 111 5.05 -4.26 -8.22
N ILE A 112 6.22 -4.74 -8.59
CA ILE A 112 7.32 -3.87 -9.05
C ILE A 112 6.85 -3.06 -10.27
N SER A 113 6.21 -3.71 -11.24
CA SER A 113 5.68 -3.02 -12.43
C SER A 113 4.63 -1.99 -12.05
N PHE A 114 3.76 -2.31 -11.11
CA PHE A 114 2.74 -1.38 -10.62
C PHE A 114 3.40 -0.13 -10.02
N TYR A 115 4.40 -0.31 -9.15
CA TYR A 115 5.10 0.83 -8.54
C TYR A 115 5.89 1.63 -9.56
N GLU A 116 6.52 0.99 -10.53
CA GLU A 116 7.23 1.69 -11.60
C GLU A 116 6.28 2.57 -12.42
N LYS A 117 5.07 2.10 -12.69
CA LYS A 117 4.05 2.89 -13.38
C LYS A 117 3.61 4.10 -12.58
N LEU A 118 3.66 4.03 -11.25
CA LEU A 118 3.37 5.18 -10.39
C LEU A 118 4.51 6.18 -10.34
N GLY A 119 5.70 5.82 -10.84
CA GLY A 119 6.87 6.69 -10.85
C GLY A 119 7.96 6.30 -9.86
N PHE A 120 7.79 5.18 -9.15
CA PHE A 120 8.84 4.67 -8.26
C PHE A 120 10.02 4.15 -9.05
N ASP A 121 11.22 4.42 -8.54
CA ASP A 121 12.47 3.88 -9.09
C ASP A 121 13.07 2.89 -8.11
N ARG A 122 13.81 1.91 -8.64
CA ARG A 122 14.58 0.99 -7.80
C ARG A 122 15.79 1.75 -7.29
N VAL A 123 15.99 1.76 -5.97
CA VAL A 123 17.08 2.51 -5.34
C VAL A 123 18.04 1.63 -4.54
N GLY A 124 17.73 0.36 -4.37
CA GLY A 124 18.60 -0.54 -3.63
C GLY A 124 18.01 -1.92 -3.46
N MET A 125 18.72 -2.74 -2.68
CA MET A 125 18.32 -4.12 -2.39
C MET A 125 18.79 -4.50 -1.00
N ARG A 126 17.95 -5.21 -0.26
CA ARG A 126 18.33 -5.86 1.01
C ARG A 126 18.37 -7.36 0.78
N LYS A 127 19.55 -7.95 0.95
CA LYS A 127 19.72 -9.38 0.75
C LYS A 127 19.04 -10.18 1.87
N ASN A 128 18.35 -11.24 1.48
CA ASN A 128 17.73 -12.20 2.40
C ASN A 128 16.79 -11.55 3.42
N PHE A 129 16.08 -10.49 3.00
CA PHE A 129 15.20 -9.71 3.87
C PHE A 129 13.94 -10.50 4.26
N TYR A 130 13.35 -11.22 3.31
CA TYR A 130 12.14 -12.01 3.54
C TYR A 130 12.47 -13.45 3.93
N CYS A 131 11.55 -14.06 4.67
CA CYS A 131 11.61 -15.46 5.06
C CYS A 131 10.45 -16.23 4.43
N ASP A 132 10.59 -17.55 4.31
CA ASP A 132 9.55 -18.52 3.91
C ASP A 132 8.83 -18.16 2.59
N PRO A 133 9.51 -18.10 1.45
CA PRO A 133 10.92 -18.43 1.23
C PRO A 133 11.84 -17.23 1.48
N THR A 134 13.11 -17.53 1.72
CA THR A 134 14.16 -16.50 1.82
C THR A 134 14.30 -15.82 0.47
N GLU A 135 14.21 -14.51 0.49
CA GLU A 135 14.23 -13.72 -0.74
C GLU A 135 14.72 -12.31 -0.48
N ASN A 136 15.35 -11.70 -1.49
CA ASN A 136 15.79 -10.31 -1.40
C ASN A 136 14.61 -9.35 -1.48
N ALA A 137 14.75 -8.19 -0.85
CA ALA A 137 13.84 -7.08 -1.01
C ALA A 137 14.42 -6.08 -2.00
N VAL A 138 13.62 -5.68 -2.97
CA VAL A 138 13.92 -4.52 -3.83
C VAL A 138 13.43 -3.29 -3.09
N LEU A 139 14.29 -2.29 -2.95
CA LEU A 139 13.94 -1.00 -2.34
C LEU A 139 13.55 -0.04 -3.45
N MET A 140 12.39 0.60 -3.30
CA MET A 140 11.90 1.55 -4.30
C MET A 140 11.56 2.88 -3.64
N ALA A 141 11.73 3.97 -4.39
CA ALA A 141 11.45 5.31 -3.90
C ALA A 141 10.77 6.15 -4.97
N LEU A 142 9.93 7.07 -4.50
CA LEU A 142 9.24 8.04 -5.36
C LEU A 142 9.44 9.42 -4.78
N ASP A 143 9.94 10.33 -5.60
CA ASP A 143 10.00 11.75 -5.28
C ASP A 143 8.74 12.44 -5.78
N LEU A 144 8.20 13.39 -5.02
CA LEU A 144 7.01 14.14 -5.40
C LEU A 144 7.11 14.74 -6.80
N GLU A 145 8.29 15.23 -7.15
CA GLU A 145 8.52 15.81 -8.47
C GLU A 145 8.28 14.81 -9.61
N ASN A 146 8.76 13.57 -9.44
CA ASN A 146 8.57 12.52 -10.44
C ASN A 146 7.10 12.16 -10.61
N TYR A 147 6.35 12.07 -9.51
CA TYR A 147 4.93 11.77 -9.55
C TYR A 147 4.15 12.86 -10.32
N CYS A 148 4.44 14.12 -10.04
CA CYS A 148 3.81 15.24 -10.74
C CYS A 148 4.10 15.21 -12.24
N LEU A 149 5.33 14.85 -12.64
CA LEU A 149 5.71 14.72 -14.04
C LEU A 149 4.95 13.59 -14.74
N MET A 150 4.75 12.47 -14.05
CA MET A 150 4.00 11.33 -14.58
C MET A 150 2.54 11.70 -14.82
N GLU A 151 1.91 12.43 -13.90
CA GLU A 151 0.54 12.90 -14.06
C GLU A 151 0.38 13.83 -15.27
N LYS A 152 1.35 14.70 -15.50
CA LYS A 152 1.30 15.65 -16.62
C LYS A 152 1.44 14.98 -17.99
N LYS A 153 1.96 13.75 -18.03
CA LYS A 153 2.12 13.00 -19.28
C LYS A 153 0.88 12.18 -19.65
N GLN A 154 -0.08 12.11 -18.78
CA GLN A 154 -1.36 11.46 -19.01
C GLN A 154 -2.38 12.52 -19.44
#